data_1e2dd16695c3c7c3af2a66b21c85d579
#
_entry.id   1e2dd16695c3c7c3af2a66b21c85d579
#
_cell.length_a   1.000
_cell.length_b   1.000
_cell.length_c   1.000
_cell.angle_alpha   90.00
_cell.angle_beta   90.00
_cell.angle_gamma   90.00
#
_symmetry.space_group_name_H-M   'P 1'
#
loop_
_entity.id
_entity.type
_entity.pdbx_description
1 polymer ?
#
loop_
_entity_poly.entity_id
_entity_poly.type
_entity_poly.pdbx_seq_one_letter_code
_entity_poly.pdbx_strand_id
1 'polypeptide(L)' 'MRFRIEHEVPGRMRVRLDGMIPDTDVDALSQLVMGCPVVRDVTVFPRIGSLAVCYDDASRTEVLTHLCRIE' A
#
# COMPACT_ATOMS: atom_id res chain seq x y z
N MET A 1 -7.02 -7.60 1.05
CA MET A 1 -6.48 -7.23 -0.27
C MET A 1 -5.38 -8.20 -0.66
N ARG A 2 -5.43 -8.70 -1.85
CA ARG A 2 -4.36 -9.54 -2.40
C ARG A 2 -3.26 -8.68 -3.00
N PHE A 3 -2.04 -8.90 -2.56
CA PHE A 3 -0.89 -8.16 -3.06
C PHE A 3 0.37 -9.00 -2.91
N ARG A 4 1.42 -8.58 -3.60
CA ARG A 4 2.77 -9.12 -3.39
C ARG A 4 3.73 -7.96 -3.20
N ILE A 5 4.78 -8.18 -2.42
CA ILE A 5 5.84 -7.19 -2.25
C ILE A 5 6.74 -7.27 -3.47
N GLU A 6 6.83 -6.18 -4.23
CA GLU A 6 7.63 -6.09 -5.44
C GLU A 6 9.05 -5.60 -5.14
N HIS A 7 9.17 -4.68 -4.20
CA HIS A 7 10.43 -4.10 -3.79
C HIS A 7 10.30 -3.55 -2.37
N GLU A 8 11.36 -3.66 -1.60
CA GLU A 8 11.34 -3.21 -0.22
C GLU A 8 12.71 -2.73 0.22
N VAL A 9 12.72 -1.57 0.90
CA VAL A 9 13.85 -1.06 1.67
C VAL A 9 13.31 -0.66 3.05
N PRO A 10 14.17 -0.45 4.07
CA PRO A 10 13.68 -0.02 5.38
C PRO A 10 12.82 1.23 5.29
N GLY A 11 11.61 1.15 5.82
CA GLY A 11 10.67 2.27 5.84
C GLY A 11 9.89 2.52 4.56
N ARG A 12 10.11 1.73 3.52
CA ARG A 12 9.38 1.87 2.26
C ARG A 12 9.21 0.53 1.56
N MET A 13 8.00 0.26 1.12
CA MET A 13 7.75 -0.93 0.30
C MET A 13 6.90 -0.58 -0.91
N ARG A 14 7.13 -1.28 -1.99
CA ARG A 14 6.24 -1.25 -3.15
C ARG A 14 5.51 -2.58 -3.22
N VAL A 15 4.20 -2.51 -3.22
CA VAL A 15 3.36 -3.69 -3.35
C VAL A 15 2.60 -3.64 -4.67
N ARG A 16 2.33 -4.79 -5.24
CA ARG A 16 1.61 -4.90 -6.50
C ARG A 16 0.34 -5.69 -6.30
N LEU A 17 -0.76 -5.12 -6.82
CA LEU A 17 -2.06 -5.76 -6.86
C LEU A 17 -2.25 -6.50 -8.18
N ASP A 18 -3.23 -7.39 -8.24
CA ASP A 18 -3.61 -8.03 -9.48
C ASP A 18 -4.37 -7.03 -10.37
N GLY A 19 -3.79 -6.73 -11.55
CA GLY A 19 -4.41 -5.86 -12.52
C GLY A 19 -4.28 -4.37 -12.22
N MET A 20 -4.94 -3.56 -13.04
CA MET A 20 -4.94 -2.11 -12.91
C MET A 20 -5.90 -1.67 -11.80
N ILE A 21 -5.59 -0.53 -11.21
CA ILE A 21 -6.48 0.12 -10.24
C ILE A 21 -7.34 1.13 -10.99
N PRO A 22 -8.68 1.01 -10.94
CA PRO A 22 -9.55 2.02 -11.57
C PRO A 22 -9.29 3.40 -10.99
N ASP A 23 -9.31 4.43 -11.85
CA ASP A 23 -9.09 5.81 -11.40
C ASP A 23 -10.07 6.23 -10.32
N THR A 24 -11.30 5.72 -10.37
CA THR A 24 -12.32 5.99 -9.36
C THR A 24 -11.98 5.44 -7.98
N ASP A 25 -11.07 4.46 -7.92
CA ASP A 25 -10.71 3.80 -6.66
C ASP A 25 -9.40 4.32 -6.06
N VAL A 26 -8.65 5.16 -6.79
CA VAL A 26 -7.32 5.63 -6.37
C VAL A 26 -7.38 6.36 -5.02
N ASP A 27 -8.28 7.33 -4.89
CA ASP A 27 -8.40 8.11 -3.65
C ASP A 27 -8.90 7.26 -2.49
N ALA A 28 -9.88 6.40 -2.74
CA ALA A 28 -10.42 5.51 -1.72
C ALA A 28 -9.34 4.55 -1.21
N LEU A 29 -8.57 3.96 -2.11
CA LEU A 29 -7.49 3.05 -1.75
C LEU A 29 -6.40 3.77 -0.97
N SER A 30 -6.00 4.96 -1.41
CA SER A 30 -5.02 5.78 -0.71
C SER A 30 -5.47 6.08 0.72
N GLN A 31 -6.72 6.46 0.91
CA GLN A 31 -7.27 6.73 2.24
C GLN A 31 -7.31 5.49 3.12
N LEU A 32 -7.66 4.34 2.55
CA LEU A 32 -7.68 3.08 3.29
C LEU A 32 -6.28 2.70 3.77
N VAL A 33 -5.27 2.87 2.95
CA VAL A 33 -3.87 2.59 3.32
C VAL A 33 -3.39 3.58 4.38
N MET A 34 -3.70 4.87 4.20
CA MET A 34 -3.35 5.92 5.17
C MET A 34 -4.08 5.78 6.51
N GLY A 35 -5.11 4.96 6.56
CA GLY A 35 -5.82 4.66 7.81
C GLY A 35 -4.97 3.91 8.83
N CYS A 36 -3.84 3.33 8.42
CA CYS A 36 -2.89 2.73 9.34
C CYS A 36 -2.05 3.81 10.01
N PRO A 37 -2.03 3.90 11.35
CA PRO A 37 -1.33 5.00 12.05
C PRO A 37 0.17 5.08 11.78
N VAL A 38 0.79 3.95 11.41
CA VAL A 38 2.23 3.89 11.17
C VAL A 38 2.60 4.20 9.72
N VAL A 39 1.62 4.34 8.83
CA VAL A 39 1.85 4.74 7.44
C VAL A 39 1.97 6.25 7.36
N ARG A 40 3.06 6.72 6.75
CA ARG A 40 3.36 8.15 6.63
C ARG A 40 2.94 8.72 5.29
N ASP A 41 3.04 7.91 4.24
CA ASP A 41 2.71 8.34 2.90
C ASP A 41 2.40 7.14 2.02
N VAL A 42 1.58 7.36 1.01
CA VAL A 42 1.27 6.35 0.00
C VAL A 42 1.19 7.02 -1.36
N THR A 43 1.78 6.37 -2.36
CA THR A 43 1.68 6.78 -3.76
C THR A 43 1.07 5.63 -4.55
N VAL A 44 0.01 5.92 -5.28
CA VAL A 44 -0.68 4.92 -6.10
C VAL A 44 -0.22 5.07 -7.55
N PHE A 45 0.12 3.95 -8.18
CA PHE A 45 0.45 3.87 -9.60
C PHE A 45 -0.64 3.03 -10.28
N PRO A 46 -1.77 3.64 -10.66
CA PRO A 46 -2.96 2.87 -11.04
C PRO A 46 -2.80 2.01 -12.28
N ARG A 47 -2.03 2.46 -13.26
CA ARG A 47 -1.88 1.74 -14.52
C ARG A 47 -1.18 0.39 -14.36
N ILE A 48 -0.26 0.30 -13.43
CA ILE A 48 0.51 -0.93 -13.18
C ILE A 48 0.04 -1.65 -11.92
N GLY A 49 -0.98 -1.11 -11.24
CA GLY A 49 -1.53 -1.73 -10.05
C GLY A 49 -0.59 -1.76 -8.86
N SER A 50 0.27 -0.75 -8.73
CA SER A 50 1.28 -0.69 -7.66
C SER A 50 0.98 0.41 -6.67
N LEU A 51 1.45 0.19 -5.42
CA LEU A 51 1.43 1.16 -4.34
C LEU A 51 2.83 1.27 -3.76
N ALA A 52 3.30 2.50 -3.55
CA ALA A 52 4.50 2.75 -2.76
C ALA A 52 4.05 3.26 -1.39
N VAL A 53 4.41 2.53 -0.34
CA VAL A 53 4.01 2.84 1.04
C VAL A 53 5.23 3.20 1.85
N CYS A 54 5.21 4.41 2.43
CA CYS A 54 6.24 4.85 3.37
C CYS A 54 5.68 4.72 4.78
N TYR A 55 6.48 4.16 5.69
CA TYR A 55 6.03 3.82 7.02
C TYR A 55 7.17 3.86 8.01
N ASP A 56 6.86 3.77 9.29
CA ASP A 56 7.87 3.60 10.33
C ASP A 56 8.51 2.21 10.19
N ASP A 57 9.81 2.17 9.96
CA ASP A 57 10.56 0.94 9.70
C ASP A 57 10.30 -0.15 10.76
N ALA A 58 10.16 0.24 12.02
CA ALA A 58 9.90 -0.69 13.11
C ALA A 58 8.48 -1.31 13.04
N SER A 59 7.61 -0.81 12.19
CA SER A 59 6.19 -1.17 12.14
C SER A 59 5.78 -1.92 10.88
N ARG A 60 6.73 -2.60 10.24
CA ARG A 60 6.50 -3.34 8.99
C ARG A 60 5.34 -4.34 9.11
N THR A 61 5.31 -5.10 10.19
CA THR A 61 4.27 -6.12 10.40
C THR A 61 2.89 -5.49 10.49
N GLU A 62 2.76 -4.34 11.15
CA GLU A 62 1.49 -3.62 11.23
C GLU A 62 1.00 -3.17 9.87
N VAL A 63 1.90 -2.68 9.02
CA VAL A 63 1.57 -2.28 7.66
C VAL A 63 1.04 -3.47 6.87
N LEU A 64 1.74 -4.59 6.90
CA LEU A 64 1.33 -5.80 6.17
C LEU A 64 -0.03 -6.31 6.66
N THR A 65 -0.23 -6.33 7.98
CA THR A 65 -1.51 -6.74 8.57
C THR A 65 -2.64 -5.83 8.11
N HIS A 66 -2.39 -4.53 8.11
CA HIS A 66 -3.38 -3.54 7.66
C HIS A 66 -3.75 -3.74 6.19
N LEU A 67 -2.74 -3.90 5.32
CA LEU A 67 -2.97 -4.12 3.89
C LEU A 67 -3.78 -5.39 3.64
N CYS A 68 -3.50 -6.46 4.39
CA CYS A 68 -4.25 -7.71 4.25
C CYS A 68 -5.73 -7.57 4.60
N ARG A 69 -6.09 -6.60 5.44
CA ARG A 69 -7.47 -6.36 5.88
C ARG A 69 -8.27 -5.48 4.94
N ILE A 70 -7.62 -4.78 4.03
CA ILE A 70 -8.30 -3.93 3.04
C ILE A 70 -9.00 -4.82 2.02
N GLU A 71 -10.24 -4.53 1.74
CA GLU A 71 -11.05 -5.26 0.77
C GLU A 71 -11.35 -4.43 -0.47
#